data_153fe71a64bba76b038e1932c026f7e7
#
_entry.id   153fe71a64bba76b038e1932c026f7e7
#
_cell.length_a   1.000
_cell.length_b   1.000
_cell.length_c   1.000
_cell.angle_alpha   90.00
_cell.angle_beta   90.00
_cell.angle_gamma   90.00
#
_symmetry.space_group_name_H-M   'P 1'
#
loop_
_entity.id
_entity.type
_entity.pdbx_description
1 polymer ?
#
loop_
_entity_poly.entity_id
_entity_poly.type
_entity_poly.pdbx_seq_one_letter_code
_entity_poly.pdbx_strand_id
1 'polypeptide(L)'
;MHMRNPLDVKVKATQEHPGGGRHMTAGNLLLVLFAVALAATGQLMLKHGMQLATARARGSHGSLVIAAATTPWVLLGLVVFAVSAIAWLGALSRVPLNVAYPFNALGYIVILGASVVVLHERANLLTWAGSLLVVAGLVIVVFSVKS
;
A
#
# COMPACT_ATOMS: atom_id res chain seq x y z
N MET A 1 -46.24 16.35 34.43
CA MET A 1 -44.78 16.60 34.62
C MET A 1 -44.06 15.29 34.29
N HIS A 2 -43.56 15.15 33.05
CA HIS A 2 -43.04 13.88 32.55
C HIS A 2 -41.52 13.88 32.81
N MET A 3 -41.09 13.13 33.84
CA MET A 3 -39.67 12.98 34.18
C MET A 3 -38.99 12.16 33.05
N ARG A 4 -38.13 12.80 32.25
CA ARG A 4 -37.27 12.10 31.33
C ARG A 4 -36.23 11.27 32.09
N ASN A 5 -36.19 9.98 31.80
CA ASN A 5 -35.26 9.06 32.42
C ASN A 5 -33.80 9.46 32.04
N PRO A 6 -32.91 9.69 33.03
CA PRO A 6 -31.53 10.08 32.75
C PRO A 6 -30.74 9.02 31.92
N LEU A 7 -31.20 7.77 31.86
CA LEU A 7 -30.62 6.71 31.06
C LEU A 7 -30.90 6.90 29.57
N ASP A 8 -32.05 7.48 29.19
CA ASP A 8 -32.37 7.75 27.76
C ASP A 8 -31.47 8.85 27.14
N VAL A 9 -30.99 9.77 27.98
CA VAL A 9 -30.07 10.83 27.55
C VAL A 9 -28.68 10.24 27.27
N LYS A 10 -28.23 9.29 28.11
CA LYS A 10 -26.93 8.61 27.91
C LYS A 10 -26.93 7.71 26.68
N VAL A 11 -28.03 6.97 26.45
CA VAL A 11 -28.13 6.10 25.27
C VAL A 11 -28.14 6.91 23.97
N LYS A 12 -28.84 8.07 23.93
CA LYS A 12 -28.79 8.96 22.76
C LYS A 12 -27.41 9.58 22.52
N ALA A 13 -26.68 9.97 23.58
CA ALA A 13 -25.35 10.53 23.45
C ALA A 13 -24.32 9.50 22.95
N THR A 14 -24.55 8.20 23.15
CA THR A 14 -23.66 7.13 22.66
C THR A 14 -23.98 6.75 21.20
N GLN A 15 -25.13 7.12 20.66
CA GLN A 15 -25.53 6.85 19.27
C GLN A 15 -25.22 7.99 18.30
N GLU A 16 -24.86 9.16 18.78
CA GLU A 16 -24.29 10.21 17.92
C GLU A 16 -22.83 9.86 17.62
N HIS A 17 -22.63 8.79 16.85
CA HIS A 17 -21.46 8.69 16.02
C HIS A 17 -21.55 9.86 15.03
N PRO A 18 -20.60 10.78 15.02
CA PRO A 18 -20.47 11.70 13.89
C PRO A 18 -19.97 10.88 12.72
N GLY A 19 -20.89 10.18 12.07
CA GLY A 19 -20.71 9.67 10.72
C GLY A 19 -20.67 10.83 9.75
N GLY A 20 -19.76 11.78 10.00
CA GLY A 20 -19.31 12.70 8.97
C GLY A 20 -18.67 11.83 7.91
N GLY A 21 -19.40 11.56 6.82
CA GLY A 21 -18.86 10.92 5.65
C GLY A 21 -17.57 11.64 5.30
N ARG A 22 -16.43 11.01 5.58
CA ARG A 22 -15.13 11.47 5.12
C ARG A 22 -15.15 11.30 3.61
N HIS A 23 -15.73 12.32 2.93
CA HIS A 23 -15.75 12.38 1.49
C HIS A 23 -14.32 12.28 1.01
N MET A 24 -14.07 11.38 0.08
CA MET A 24 -12.79 11.22 -0.55
C MET A 24 -12.49 12.50 -1.35
N THR A 25 -11.73 13.40 -0.73
CA THR A 25 -11.26 14.60 -1.40
C THR A 25 -10.22 14.19 -2.43
N ALA A 26 -10.16 14.86 -3.56
CA ALA A 26 -9.12 14.62 -4.58
C ALA A 26 -7.70 14.63 -3.97
N GLY A 27 -7.44 15.50 -2.99
CA GLY A 27 -6.16 15.53 -2.26
C GLY A 27 -5.88 14.26 -1.45
N ASN A 28 -6.89 13.65 -0.83
CA ASN A 28 -6.73 12.40 -0.11
C ASN A 28 -6.45 11.23 -1.05
N LEU A 29 -7.12 11.19 -2.22
CA LEU A 29 -6.85 10.21 -3.26
C LEU A 29 -5.42 10.34 -3.80
N LEU A 30 -4.99 11.56 -4.09
CA LEU A 30 -3.62 11.82 -4.54
C LEU A 30 -2.58 11.39 -3.51
N LEU A 31 -2.83 11.61 -2.21
CA LEU A 31 -1.95 11.19 -1.14
C LEU A 31 -1.83 9.65 -1.07
N VAL A 32 -2.95 8.93 -1.19
CA VAL A 32 -2.96 7.46 -1.23
C VAL A 32 -2.18 6.95 -2.45
N LEU A 33 -2.47 7.47 -3.64
CA LEU A 33 -1.79 7.08 -4.87
C LEU A 33 -0.29 7.39 -4.82
N PHE A 34 0.09 8.55 -4.27
CA PHE A 34 1.49 8.92 -4.06
C PHE A 34 2.20 7.95 -3.12
N ALA A 35 1.58 7.61 -1.98
CA ALA A 35 2.15 6.66 -1.03
C ALA A 35 2.35 5.28 -1.66
N VAL A 36 1.36 4.78 -2.44
CA VAL A 36 1.44 3.50 -3.16
C VAL A 36 2.53 3.51 -4.23
N ALA A 37 2.62 4.58 -5.03
CA ALA A 37 3.65 4.71 -6.06
C ALA A 37 5.06 4.75 -5.44
N LEU A 38 5.22 5.48 -4.34
CA LEU A 38 6.48 5.56 -3.62
C LEU A 38 6.88 4.20 -3.01
N ALA A 39 5.90 3.46 -2.44
CA ALA A 39 6.12 2.10 -1.95
C ALA A 39 6.57 1.16 -3.06
N ALA A 40 5.90 1.17 -4.20
CA ALA A 40 6.26 0.34 -5.36
C ALA A 40 7.69 0.67 -5.85
N THR A 41 8.04 1.94 -5.93
CA THR A 41 9.39 2.38 -6.31
C THR A 41 10.44 1.88 -5.32
N GLY A 42 10.21 2.04 -4.01
CA GLY A 42 11.11 1.53 -2.97
C GLY A 42 11.31 0.02 -3.06
N GLN A 43 10.23 -0.74 -3.27
CA GLN A 43 10.28 -2.20 -3.42
C GLN A 43 11.08 -2.65 -4.66
N LEU A 44 10.94 -1.96 -5.80
CA LEU A 44 11.73 -2.23 -7.00
C LEU A 44 13.22 -1.97 -6.78
N MET A 45 13.55 -0.85 -6.13
CA MET A 45 14.94 -0.52 -5.77
C MET A 45 15.54 -1.55 -4.82
N LEU A 46 14.78 -1.98 -3.80
CA LEU A 46 15.19 -3.05 -2.88
C LEU A 46 15.45 -4.35 -3.62
N LYS A 47 14.54 -4.75 -4.51
CA LYS A 47 14.66 -5.99 -5.29
C LYS A 47 15.88 -5.96 -6.21
N HIS A 48 16.07 -4.89 -6.96
CA HIS A 48 17.24 -4.70 -7.80
C HIS A 48 18.54 -4.70 -6.97
N GLY A 49 18.55 -3.98 -5.85
CA GLY A 49 19.68 -3.94 -4.92
C GLY A 49 20.02 -5.31 -4.34
N MET A 50 19.01 -6.11 -3.99
CA MET A 50 19.21 -7.49 -3.51
C MET A 50 19.77 -8.41 -4.58
N GLN A 51 19.40 -8.26 -5.84
CA GLN A 51 20.01 -9.02 -6.96
C GLN A 51 21.50 -8.73 -7.05
N LEU A 52 21.90 -7.46 -6.96
CA LEU A 52 23.30 -7.04 -6.97
C LEU A 52 24.06 -7.54 -5.74
N ALA A 53 23.47 -7.45 -4.55
CA ALA A 53 24.05 -7.93 -3.31
C ALA A 53 24.26 -9.46 -3.35
N THR A 54 23.31 -10.21 -3.87
CA THR A 54 23.40 -11.66 -4.03
C THR A 54 24.52 -12.05 -5.00
N ALA A 55 24.67 -11.33 -6.12
CA ALA A 55 25.74 -11.57 -7.07
C ALA A 55 27.12 -11.32 -6.43
N ARG A 56 27.28 -10.24 -5.65
CA ARG A 56 28.52 -9.95 -4.90
C ARG A 56 28.83 -11.01 -3.84
N ALA A 57 27.83 -11.42 -3.04
CA ALA A 57 28.03 -12.42 -1.99
C ALA A 57 28.48 -13.77 -2.55
N ARG A 58 27.96 -14.18 -3.70
CA ARG A 58 28.39 -15.42 -4.39
C ARG A 58 29.82 -15.35 -4.89
N GLY A 59 30.25 -14.19 -5.37
CA GLY A 59 31.62 -14.01 -5.90
C GLY A 59 32.71 -13.91 -4.81
N SER A 60 32.36 -13.50 -3.59
CA SER A 60 33.33 -13.24 -2.52
C SER A 60 33.25 -14.21 -1.33
N HIS A 61 32.39 -15.26 -1.38
CA HIS A 61 32.06 -16.11 -0.22
C HIS A 61 31.65 -15.30 1.04
N GLY A 62 31.19 -14.05 0.84
CA GLY A 62 30.81 -13.11 1.90
C GLY A 62 29.37 -13.32 2.38
N SER A 63 29.08 -12.74 3.56
CA SER A 63 27.72 -12.72 4.10
C SER A 63 26.79 -11.89 3.22
N LEU A 64 25.64 -12.46 2.80
CA LEU A 64 24.59 -11.75 2.06
C LEU A 64 24.11 -10.51 2.81
N VAL A 65 24.02 -10.58 4.14
CA VAL A 65 23.58 -9.45 4.99
C VAL A 65 24.54 -8.26 4.84
N ILE A 66 25.86 -8.50 4.89
CA ILE A 66 26.87 -7.45 4.73
C ILE A 66 26.80 -6.89 3.29
N ALA A 67 26.70 -7.76 2.29
CA ALA A 67 26.59 -7.34 0.89
C ALA A 67 25.33 -6.49 0.65
N ALA A 68 24.21 -6.85 1.26
CA ALA A 68 22.96 -6.08 1.18
C ALA A 68 23.11 -4.72 1.89
N ALA A 69 23.63 -4.70 3.10
CA ALA A 69 23.81 -3.47 3.89
C ALA A 69 24.78 -2.48 3.25
N THR A 70 25.71 -2.94 2.43
CA THR A 70 26.69 -2.09 1.71
C THR A 70 26.27 -1.74 0.29
N THR A 71 25.15 -2.27 -0.20
CA THR A 71 24.66 -1.98 -1.55
C THR A 71 23.83 -0.69 -1.53
N PRO A 72 24.23 0.38 -2.28
CA PRO A 72 23.54 1.67 -2.23
C PRO A 72 22.07 1.59 -2.67
N TRP A 73 21.76 0.72 -3.62
CA TRP A 73 20.37 0.50 -4.08
C TRP A 73 19.46 -0.07 -2.99
N VAL A 74 20.00 -0.92 -2.10
CA VAL A 74 19.25 -1.44 -0.95
C VAL A 74 18.99 -0.33 0.05
N LEU A 75 20.00 0.48 0.37
CA LEU A 75 19.86 1.59 1.31
C LEU A 75 18.88 2.65 0.80
N LEU A 76 19.01 3.06 -0.47
CA LEU A 76 18.08 4.01 -1.09
C LEU A 76 16.65 3.45 -1.14
N GLY A 77 16.50 2.20 -1.54
CA GLY A 77 15.18 1.54 -1.56
C GLY A 77 14.55 1.49 -0.18
N LEU A 78 15.33 1.23 0.87
CA LEU A 78 14.85 1.21 2.25
C LEU A 78 14.39 2.60 2.71
N VAL A 79 15.14 3.66 2.38
CA VAL A 79 14.77 5.04 2.70
C VAL A 79 13.47 5.43 1.97
N VAL A 80 13.38 5.16 0.68
CA VAL A 80 12.18 5.45 -0.12
C VAL A 80 10.97 4.69 0.43
N PHE A 81 11.16 3.43 0.81
CA PHE A 81 10.10 2.62 1.39
C PHE A 81 9.66 3.15 2.77
N ALA A 82 10.60 3.58 3.62
CA ALA A 82 10.29 4.19 4.91
C ALA A 82 9.49 5.50 4.75
N VAL A 83 9.88 6.35 3.79
CA VAL A 83 9.13 7.57 3.47
C VAL A 83 7.72 7.24 2.97
N SER A 84 7.57 6.19 2.15
CA SER A 84 6.25 5.74 1.70
C SER A 84 5.36 5.28 2.86
N ALA A 85 5.94 4.60 3.86
CA ALA A 85 5.21 4.18 5.05
C ALA A 85 4.68 5.37 5.86
N ILE A 86 5.47 6.43 5.99
CA ILE A 86 5.02 7.69 6.64
C ILE A 86 3.89 8.33 5.84
N ALA A 87 4.03 8.42 4.51
CA ALA A 87 2.98 8.94 3.64
C ALA A 87 1.70 8.09 3.73
N TRP A 88 1.82 6.78 3.80
CA TRP A 88 0.71 5.85 3.99
C TRP A 88 0.00 6.05 5.32
N LEU A 89 0.72 6.20 6.42
CA LEU A 89 0.14 6.54 7.73
C LEU A 89 -0.60 7.88 7.68
N GLY A 90 -0.02 8.89 7.00
CA GLY A 90 -0.68 10.16 6.75
C GLY A 90 -1.96 10.02 5.91
N ALA A 91 -2.01 9.11 4.96
CA ALA A 91 -3.22 8.79 4.19
C ALA A 91 -4.28 8.11 5.08
N LEU A 92 -3.88 7.11 5.88
CA LEU A 92 -4.79 6.38 6.79
C LEU A 92 -5.39 7.27 7.87
N SER A 93 -4.70 8.33 8.30
CA SER A 93 -5.28 9.29 9.25
C SER A 93 -6.46 10.08 8.66
N ARG A 94 -6.61 10.11 7.33
CA ARG A 94 -7.61 10.92 6.61
C ARG A 94 -8.63 10.08 5.85
N VAL A 95 -8.29 8.86 5.48
CA VAL A 95 -9.09 7.97 4.63
C VAL A 95 -9.42 6.69 5.40
N PRO A 96 -10.69 6.22 5.39
CA PRO A 96 -11.05 4.94 5.98
C PRO A 96 -10.30 3.77 5.33
N LEU A 97 -9.97 2.76 6.12
CA LEU A 97 -9.23 1.57 5.66
C LEU A 97 -9.91 0.85 4.48
N ASN A 98 -11.23 0.67 4.55
CA ASN A 98 -12.01 0.02 3.51
C ASN A 98 -11.92 0.72 2.15
N VAL A 99 -11.57 2.01 2.15
CA VAL A 99 -11.33 2.79 0.92
C VAL A 99 -9.86 2.78 0.53
N ALA A 100 -8.93 2.89 1.50
CA ALA A 100 -7.49 2.97 1.22
C ALA A 100 -6.92 1.64 0.68
N TYR A 101 -7.36 0.49 1.20
CA TYR A 101 -6.83 -0.82 0.82
C TYR A 101 -7.06 -1.21 -0.65
N PRO A 102 -8.23 -0.95 -1.25
CA PRO A 102 -8.40 -1.14 -2.69
C PRO A 102 -7.33 -0.44 -3.53
N PHE A 103 -6.96 0.80 -3.17
CA PHE A 103 -5.91 1.51 -3.90
C PHE A 103 -4.52 0.92 -3.68
N ASN A 104 -4.26 0.36 -2.50
CA ASN A 104 -3.00 -0.35 -2.24
C ASN A 104 -2.85 -1.59 -3.15
N ALA A 105 -3.94 -2.27 -3.49
CA ALA A 105 -3.90 -3.40 -4.41
C ALA A 105 -3.51 -3.00 -5.86
N LEU A 106 -3.71 -1.74 -6.27
CA LEU A 106 -3.18 -1.22 -7.53
C LEU A 106 -1.64 -1.24 -7.55
N GLY A 107 -1.00 -1.06 -6.38
CA GLY A 107 0.45 -1.19 -6.24
C GLY A 107 0.97 -2.55 -6.69
N TYR A 108 0.21 -3.63 -6.46
CA TYR A 108 0.56 -4.97 -6.93
C TYR A 108 0.70 -5.04 -8.46
N ILE A 109 -0.24 -4.43 -9.19
CA ILE A 109 -0.21 -4.40 -10.66
C ILE A 109 0.98 -3.60 -11.17
N VAL A 110 1.25 -2.45 -10.53
CA VAL A 110 2.41 -1.62 -10.87
C VAL A 110 3.71 -2.39 -10.63
N ILE A 111 3.83 -3.08 -9.49
CA ILE A 111 5.01 -3.89 -9.17
C ILE A 111 5.17 -5.06 -10.15
N LEU A 112 4.07 -5.78 -10.48
CA LEU A 112 4.11 -6.86 -11.45
C LEU A 112 4.55 -6.37 -12.84
N GLY A 113 3.94 -5.29 -13.34
CA GLY A 113 4.31 -4.70 -14.62
C GLY A 113 5.77 -4.24 -14.63
N ALA A 114 6.20 -3.55 -13.58
CA ALA A 114 7.57 -3.08 -13.45
C ALA A 114 8.58 -4.22 -13.30
N SER A 115 8.24 -5.32 -12.61
CA SER A 115 9.13 -6.48 -12.48
C SER A 115 9.39 -7.15 -13.85
N VAL A 116 8.37 -7.21 -14.69
CA VAL A 116 8.53 -7.74 -16.04
C VAL A 116 9.37 -6.80 -16.94
N VAL A 117 9.09 -5.48 -16.88
CA VAL A 117 9.73 -4.51 -17.78
C VAL A 117 11.14 -4.12 -17.32
N VAL A 118 11.33 -3.87 -16.02
CA VAL A 118 12.59 -3.36 -15.46
C VAL A 118 13.53 -4.47 -15.04
N LEU A 119 13.00 -5.51 -14.38
CA LEU A 119 13.80 -6.63 -13.89
C LEU A 119 13.86 -7.81 -14.87
N HIS A 120 13.14 -7.72 -16.01
CA HIS A 120 13.08 -8.74 -17.06
C HIS A 120 12.64 -10.12 -16.51
N GLU A 121 11.78 -10.11 -15.49
CA GLU A 121 11.24 -11.33 -14.89
C GLU A 121 10.19 -11.96 -15.79
N ARG A 122 10.17 -13.29 -15.84
CA ARG A 122 9.16 -14.02 -16.61
C ARG A 122 7.89 -14.16 -15.79
N ALA A 123 6.83 -13.46 -16.19
CA ALA A 123 5.49 -13.71 -15.68
C ALA A 123 4.79 -14.72 -16.63
N ASN A 124 4.31 -15.82 -16.08
CA ASN A 124 3.56 -16.82 -16.84
C ASN A 124 2.09 -16.38 -17.00
N LEU A 125 1.34 -17.08 -17.85
CA LEU A 125 -0.06 -16.78 -18.14
C LEU A 125 -0.95 -16.83 -16.88
N LEU A 126 -0.64 -17.75 -15.94
CA LEU A 126 -1.37 -17.85 -14.67
C LEU A 126 -1.16 -16.59 -13.80
N THR A 127 0.05 -16.04 -13.77
CA THR A 127 0.36 -14.81 -13.03
C THR A 127 -0.46 -13.64 -13.58
N TRP A 128 -0.56 -13.51 -14.90
CA TRP A 128 -1.38 -12.48 -15.53
C TRP A 128 -2.87 -12.68 -15.28
N ALA A 129 -3.36 -13.92 -15.39
CA ALA A 129 -4.76 -14.26 -15.10
C ALA A 129 -5.13 -13.96 -13.63
N GLY A 130 -4.29 -14.37 -12.68
CA GLY A 130 -4.47 -14.06 -11.26
C GLY A 130 -4.46 -12.56 -10.97
N SER A 131 -3.57 -11.81 -11.63
CA SER A 131 -3.48 -10.36 -11.47
C SER A 131 -4.74 -9.65 -12.00
N LEU A 132 -5.28 -10.10 -13.14
CA LEU A 132 -6.55 -9.60 -13.68
C LEU A 132 -7.72 -9.89 -12.73
N LEU A 133 -7.73 -11.06 -12.08
CA LEU A 133 -8.74 -11.40 -11.08
C LEU A 133 -8.65 -10.48 -9.86
N VAL A 134 -7.45 -10.13 -9.41
CA VAL A 134 -7.25 -9.15 -8.33
C VAL A 134 -7.81 -7.79 -8.72
N VAL A 135 -7.55 -7.31 -9.96
CA VAL A 135 -8.12 -6.05 -10.47
C VAL A 135 -9.64 -6.10 -10.53
N ALA A 136 -10.20 -7.20 -11.04
CA ALA A 136 -11.64 -7.38 -11.12
C ALA A 136 -12.29 -7.34 -9.72
N GLY A 137 -11.70 -8.07 -8.75
CA GLY A 137 -12.14 -8.03 -7.35
C GLY A 137 -12.07 -6.62 -6.75
N LEU A 138 -11.01 -5.89 -7.03
CA LEU A 138 -10.85 -4.51 -6.60
C LEU A 138 -11.94 -3.59 -7.15
N VAL A 139 -12.23 -3.70 -8.45
CA VAL A 139 -13.27 -2.92 -9.12
C VAL A 139 -14.63 -3.17 -8.45
N ILE A 140 -14.98 -4.43 -8.18
CA ILE A 140 -16.21 -4.80 -7.47
C ILE A 140 -16.27 -4.13 -6.09
N VAL A 141 -15.19 -4.18 -5.30
CA VAL A 141 -15.15 -3.54 -3.98
C VAL A 141 -15.35 -2.02 -4.07
N VAL A 142 -14.69 -1.35 -5.01
CA VAL A 142 -14.84 0.11 -5.21
C VAL A 142 -16.26 0.49 -5.58
N PHE A 143 -16.93 -0.28 -6.42
CA PHE A 143 -18.33 -0.02 -6.76
C PHE A 143 -19.28 -0.33 -5.61
N SER A 144 -19.03 -1.38 -4.82
CA SER A 144 -19.84 -1.74 -3.65
C SER A 144 -19.82 -0.66 -2.55
N VAL A 145 -18.69 0.03 -2.38
CA VAL A 145 -18.56 1.11 -1.36
C VAL A 145 -19.34 2.38 -1.75
N LYS A 146 -19.69 2.54 -3.04
CA LYS A 146 -20.47 3.67 -3.54
C LYS A 146 -22.00 3.44 -3.50
N SER A 147 -22.44 2.21 -3.28
CA SER A 147 -23.85 1.84 -3.15
C SER A 147 -24.32 1.94 -1.71
#